data_1f50ec663120d109c029fda950f4654e
#
_entry.id   1f50ec663120d109c029fda950f4654e
#
_cell.length_a   1.000
_cell.length_b   1.000
_cell.length_c   1.000
_cell.angle_alpha   90.00
_cell.angle_beta   90.00
_cell.angle_gamma   90.00
#
_symmetry.space_group_name_H-M   'P 1'
#
loop_
_entity.id
_entity.type
_entity.pdbx_description
1 polymer ?
#
loop_
_entity_poly.entity_id
_entity_poly.type
_entity_poly.pdbx_seq_one_letter_code
_entity_poly.pdbx_strand_id
1 'polypeptide(L)'
;LENDIKNIRLCGMNFVYLLNILNQNSIDELKIINPDPWHKKRHFKRRLINLENIVKIIGIVKNKYASYITTDSEIYFNYINEIFSSNSKIIHENKNKILSKNDRLYGVSRYQRKAIKNGKKIYQLTF
;
A
#
# COMPACT_ATOMS: atom_id res chain seq x y z
N LEU A 1 -6.14 -6.36 27.54
CA LEU A 1 -5.51 -7.26 26.55
C LEU A 1 -4.82 -8.38 27.30
N GLU A 2 -5.31 -9.61 27.17
CA GLU A 2 -4.84 -10.78 27.90
C GLU A 2 -3.41 -11.24 27.51
N ASN A 3 -2.80 -10.63 26.50
CA ASN A 3 -1.44 -10.91 26.08
C ASN A 3 -0.57 -9.68 26.27
N ASP A 4 0.52 -9.81 27.01
CA ASP A 4 1.53 -8.76 27.23
C ASP A 4 2.33 -8.47 25.94
N ILE A 5 1.65 -7.94 24.91
CA ILE A 5 2.25 -7.61 23.63
C ILE A 5 2.93 -6.24 23.75
N LYS A 6 4.25 -6.23 23.78
CA LYS A 6 5.08 -5.02 23.95
C LYS A 6 5.61 -4.42 22.64
N ASN A 7 5.50 -5.15 21.54
CA ASN A 7 6.08 -4.80 20.23
C ASN A 7 5.08 -4.18 19.25
N ILE A 8 3.91 -3.74 19.71
CA ILE A 8 2.91 -3.04 18.89
C ILE A 8 2.83 -1.58 19.30
N ARG A 9 2.75 -0.69 18.32
CA ARG A 9 2.44 0.73 18.49
C ARG A 9 1.26 1.08 17.57
N LEU A 10 0.23 1.69 18.13
CA LEU A 10 -0.93 2.21 17.39
C LEU A 10 -0.76 3.72 17.21
N CYS A 11 -0.95 4.18 15.99
CA CYS A 11 -0.86 5.59 15.65
C CYS A 11 -2.12 6.02 14.89
N GLY A 12 -2.90 6.95 15.45
CA GLY A 12 -4.09 7.54 14.82
C GLY A 12 -3.77 8.74 13.92
N MET A 13 -2.51 9.01 13.64
CA MET A 13 -2.07 10.13 12.81
C MET A 13 -2.37 9.86 11.33
N ASN A 14 -2.62 10.93 10.57
CA ASN A 14 -2.66 10.83 9.11
C ASN A 14 -1.30 10.33 8.59
N PHE A 15 -1.32 9.32 7.72
CA PHE A 15 -0.12 8.67 7.22
C PHE A 15 0.82 9.62 6.48
N VAL A 16 0.29 10.63 5.78
CA VAL A 16 1.12 11.64 5.09
C VAL A 16 1.96 12.46 6.09
N TYR A 17 1.40 12.79 7.26
CA TYR A 17 2.19 13.41 8.33
C TYR A 17 3.26 12.46 8.87
N LEU A 18 2.90 11.19 9.06
CA LEU A 18 3.83 10.17 9.51
C LEU A 18 5.03 10.03 8.57
N LEU A 19 4.80 10.07 7.24
CA LEU A 19 5.86 10.04 6.23
C LEU A 19 6.89 11.18 6.37
N ASN A 20 6.48 12.33 6.92
CA ASN A 20 7.39 13.47 7.09
C ASN A 20 8.27 13.40 8.34
N ILE A 21 7.92 12.54 9.30
CA ILE A 21 8.65 12.40 10.58
C ILE A 21 9.43 11.09 10.69
N LEU A 22 9.12 10.10 9.84
CA LEU A 22 9.89 8.85 9.79
C LEU A 22 11.25 9.07 9.12
N ASN A 23 12.27 8.47 9.72
CA ASN A 23 13.62 8.50 9.16
C ASN A 23 13.71 7.66 7.87
N GLN A 24 14.61 8.06 6.99
CA GLN A 24 14.94 7.24 5.82
C GLN A 24 15.49 5.86 6.25
N ASN A 25 15.17 4.83 5.47
CA ASN A 25 15.60 3.46 5.72
C ASN A 25 15.28 2.95 7.15
N SER A 26 14.15 3.38 7.72
CA SER A 26 13.73 3.00 9.09
C SER A 26 12.71 1.87 9.14
N ILE A 27 12.04 1.57 8.04
CA ILE A 27 10.97 0.57 7.94
C ILE A 27 11.46 -0.66 7.19
N ASP A 28 11.38 -1.82 7.81
CA ASP A 28 11.80 -3.08 7.18
C ASP A 28 10.77 -3.56 6.15
N GLU A 29 9.48 -3.47 6.46
CA GLU A 29 8.37 -3.87 5.59
C GLU A 29 7.19 -2.93 5.77
N LEU A 30 6.66 -2.38 4.69
CA LEU A 30 5.49 -1.50 4.69
C LEU A 30 4.32 -2.17 3.98
N LYS A 31 3.16 -2.21 4.64
CA LYS A 31 1.92 -2.79 4.13
C LYS A 31 0.86 -1.72 4.01
N ILE A 32 0.52 -1.33 2.79
CA ILE A 32 -0.57 -0.38 2.52
C ILE A 32 -1.77 -1.16 2.00
N ILE A 33 -2.79 -1.30 2.84
CA ILE A 33 -3.92 -2.18 2.57
C ILE A 33 -5.16 -1.37 2.26
N ASN A 34 -5.64 -1.46 1.01
CA ASN A 34 -6.86 -0.83 0.50
C ASN A 34 -6.94 0.69 0.79
N PRO A 35 -5.94 1.49 0.38
CA PRO A 35 -6.04 2.94 0.47
C PRO A 35 -7.20 3.45 -0.39
N ASP A 36 -7.80 4.55 0.01
CA ASP A 36 -8.96 5.13 -0.68
C ASP A 36 -8.65 5.45 -2.16
N PRO A 37 -9.39 4.86 -3.11
CA PRO A 37 -9.11 5.00 -4.55
C PRO A 37 -9.54 6.34 -5.12
N TRP A 38 -10.44 7.08 -4.44
CA TRP A 38 -10.97 8.38 -4.88
C TRP A 38 -11.35 8.39 -6.36
N HIS A 39 -12.42 7.71 -6.75
CA HIS A 39 -12.83 7.48 -8.14
C HIS A 39 -13.13 8.75 -8.94
N LYS A 40 -13.61 9.83 -8.30
CA LYS A 40 -13.93 11.09 -8.99
C LYS A 40 -12.64 11.86 -9.28
N LYS A 41 -12.43 12.28 -10.55
CA LYS A 41 -11.22 13.02 -11.00
C LYS A 41 -10.86 14.20 -10.09
N ARG A 42 -11.85 15.00 -9.65
CA ARG A 42 -11.65 16.14 -8.73
C ARG A 42 -11.06 15.74 -7.36
N HIS A 43 -11.11 14.46 -7.00
CA HIS A 43 -10.58 13.92 -5.73
C HIS A 43 -9.23 13.22 -5.88
N PHE A 44 -8.67 13.09 -7.07
CA PHE A 44 -7.40 12.36 -7.28
C PHE A 44 -6.25 12.90 -6.44
N LYS A 45 -6.23 14.22 -6.18
CA LYS A 45 -5.26 14.85 -5.27
C LYS A 45 -5.30 14.34 -3.81
N ARG A 46 -6.38 13.64 -3.42
CA ARG A 46 -6.54 13.03 -2.08
C ARG A 46 -5.98 11.62 -2.01
N ARG A 47 -5.59 11.02 -3.15
CA ARG A 47 -5.02 9.68 -3.17
C ARG A 47 -3.75 9.63 -2.35
N LEU A 48 -3.66 8.63 -1.47
CA LEU A 48 -2.43 8.39 -0.68
C LEU A 48 -1.24 8.10 -1.60
N ILE A 49 -1.46 7.23 -2.58
CA ILE A 49 -0.43 6.91 -3.57
C ILE A 49 -0.52 7.92 -4.71
N ASN A 50 0.43 8.81 -4.73
CA ASN A 50 0.71 9.78 -5.78
C ASN A 50 2.24 9.93 -5.89
N LEU A 51 2.73 10.64 -6.90
CA LEU A 51 4.16 10.73 -7.17
C LEU A 51 4.95 11.30 -5.99
N GLU A 52 4.44 12.33 -5.32
CA GLU A 52 5.11 12.95 -4.18
C GLU A 52 5.23 11.98 -2.99
N ASN A 53 4.12 11.35 -2.63
CA ASN A 53 4.09 10.45 -1.49
C ASN A 53 4.88 9.17 -1.74
N ILE A 54 4.88 8.65 -2.97
CA ILE A 54 5.61 7.41 -3.28
C ILE A 54 7.13 7.58 -3.13
N VAL A 55 7.67 8.74 -3.48
CA VAL A 55 9.09 9.05 -3.26
C VAL A 55 9.43 8.99 -1.76
N LYS A 56 8.56 9.56 -0.91
CA LYS A 56 8.73 9.51 0.56
C LYS A 56 8.58 8.08 1.08
N ILE A 57 7.58 7.34 0.61
CA ILE A 57 7.34 5.93 0.99
C ILE A 57 8.56 5.08 0.71
N ILE A 58 9.14 5.19 -0.49
CA ILE A 58 10.33 4.44 -0.85
C ILE A 58 11.53 4.86 -0.01
N GLY A 59 11.66 6.15 0.29
CA GLY A 59 12.75 6.66 1.11
C GLY A 59 12.77 6.11 2.54
N ILE A 60 11.62 5.81 3.13
CA ILE A 60 11.55 5.26 4.51
C ILE A 60 11.74 3.74 4.58
N VAL A 61 11.53 3.02 3.45
CA VAL A 61 11.60 1.55 3.41
C VAL A 61 13.02 1.10 3.09
N LYS A 62 13.48 0.06 3.77
CA LYS A 62 14.75 -0.61 3.47
C LYS A 62 14.60 -1.47 2.21
N ASN A 63 15.46 -1.25 1.23
CA ASN A 63 15.40 -1.90 -0.10
C ASN A 63 15.45 -3.43 -0.11
N LYS A 64 15.88 -4.05 0.99
CA LYS A 64 16.05 -5.51 1.10
C LYS A 64 14.78 -6.28 1.51
N TYR A 65 13.68 -5.58 1.81
CA TYR A 65 12.44 -6.20 2.26
C TYR A 65 11.31 -5.87 1.28
N ALA A 66 10.41 -6.84 1.09
CA ALA A 66 9.27 -6.67 0.21
C ALA A 66 8.17 -5.86 0.91
N SER A 67 7.88 -4.70 0.38
CA SER A 67 6.73 -3.87 0.75
C SER A 67 5.63 -3.99 -0.29
N TYR A 68 4.38 -3.74 0.08
CA TYR A 68 3.28 -3.90 -0.87
C TYR A 68 2.10 -2.98 -0.63
N ILE A 69 1.37 -2.76 -1.72
CA ILE A 69 0.09 -2.06 -1.76
C ILE A 69 -0.96 -3.03 -2.27
N THR A 70 -2.11 -3.11 -1.62
CA THR A 70 -3.26 -3.87 -2.13
C THR A 70 -4.45 -2.96 -2.37
N THR A 71 -5.27 -3.25 -3.39
CA THR A 71 -6.52 -2.54 -3.68
C THR A 71 -7.51 -3.44 -4.42
N ASP A 72 -8.82 -3.21 -4.24
CA ASP A 72 -9.90 -3.83 -5.00
C ASP A 72 -10.35 -2.97 -6.20
N SER A 73 -9.70 -1.84 -6.43
CA SER A 73 -9.96 -0.93 -7.54
C SER A 73 -8.93 -1.13 -8.64
N GLU A 74 -9.35 -1.74 -9.76
CA GLU A 74 -8.49 -1.92 -10.94
C GLU A 74 -7.97 -0.60 -11.50
N ILE A 75 -8.84 0.42 -11.56
CA ILE A 75 -8.46 1.75 -12.04
C ILE A 75 -7.36 2.35 -11.16
N TYR A 76 -7.47 2.20 -9.84
CA TYR A 76 -6.44 2.71 -8.93
C TYR A 76 -5.15 1.89 -8.99
N PHE A 77 -5.27 0.58 -9.15
CA PHE A 77 -4.13 -0.31 -9.35
C PHE A 77 -3.32 0.08 -10.60
N ASN A 78 -4.00 0.30 -11.74
CA ASN A 78 -3.36 0.71 -12.98
C ASN A 78 -2.64 2.05 -12.82
N TYR A 79 -3.27 3.01 -12.16
CA TYR A 79 -2.65 4.30 -11.84
C TYR A 79 -1.40 4.15 -10.96
N ILE A 80 -1.46 3.32 -9.91
CA ILE A 80 -0.30 3.03 -9.04
C ILE A 80 0.83 2.40 -9.86
N ASN A 81 0.50 1.41 -10.68
CA ASN A 81 1.47 0.71 -11.52
C ASN A 81 2.14 1.66 -12.52
N GLU A 82 1.41 2.59 -13.09
CA GLU A 82 1.94 3.63 -13.98
C GLU A 82 2.96 4.53 -13.26
N ILE A 83 2.65 4.99 -12.04
CA ILE A 83 3.59 5.79 -11.24
C ILE A 83 4.89 5.02 -10.99
N PHE A 84 4.80 3.73 -10.62
CA PHE A 84 5.96 2.90 -10.35
C PHE A 84 6.78 2.61 -11.61
N SER A 85 6.14 2.39 -12.74
CA SER A 85 6.81 2.07 -14.02
C SER A 85 7.47 3.30 -14.66
N SER A 86 6.93 4.49 -14.45
CA SER A 86 7.43 5.73 -15.05
C SER A 86 8.59 6.39 -14.28
N ASN A 87 8.89 5.92 -13.07
CA ASN A 87 9.88 6.57 -12.22
C ASN A 87 11.15 5.72 -12.10
N SER A 88 12.22 6.13 -12.81
CA SER A 88 13.51 5.43 -12.82
C SER A 88 14.19 5.29 -11.45
N LYS A 89 13.86 6.15 -10.48
CA LYS A 89 14.33 6.04 -9.09
C LYS A 89 13.63 4.94 -8.30
N ILE A 90 12.52 4.41 -8.84
CA ILE A 90 11.66 3.41 -8.21
C ILE A 90 11.87 2.02 -8.84
N ILE A 91 12.72 1.90 -9.86
CA ILE A 91 12.99 0.65 -10.58
C ILE A 91 13.71 -0.34 -9.64
N HIS A 92 12.94 -0.92 -8.74
CA HIS A 92 13.21 -2.18 -8.11
C HIS A 92 12.10 -3.14 -8.55
N GLU A 93 12.40 -4.41 -8.67
CA GLU A 93 11.54 -5.49 -9.16
C GLU A 93 10.08 -5.38 -8.70
N ASN A 94 9.29 -4.54 -9.36
CA ASN A 94 7.86 -4.45 -9.10
C ASN A 94 7.21 -5.75 -9.53
N LYS A 95 6.63 -6.48 -8.59
CA LYS A 95 5.86 -7.69 -8.88
C LYS A 95 4.38 -7.39 -8.69
N ASN A 96 3.63 -7.53 -9.76
CA ASN A 96 2.19 -7.35 -9.77
C ASN A 96 1.50 -8.70 -9.77
N LYS A 97 0.46 -8.86 -8.96
CA LYS A 97 -0.39 -10.05 -8.99
C LYS A 97 -1.82 -9.76 -8.57
N ILE A 98 -2.72 -10.66 -8.97
CA ILE A 98 -4.06 -10.75 -8.41
C ILE A 98 -4.00 -11.79 -7.29
N LEU A 99 -4.46 -11.42 -6.09
CA LEU A 99 -4.46 -12.31 -4.95
C LEU A 99 -5.52 -13.41 -5.10
N SER A 100 -5.17 -14.61 -4.71
CA SER A 100 -6.03 -15.80 -4.63
C SER A 100 -6.20 -16.25 -3.18
N LYS A 101 -7.07 -17.25 -2.94
CA LYS A 101 -7.32 -17.80 -1.61
C LYS A 101 -6.07 -18.33 -0.90
N ASN A 102 -5.05 -18.73 -1.68
CA ASN A 102 -3.79 -19.28 -1.14
C ASN A 102 -2.77 -18.19 -0.76
N ASP A 103 -3.05 -16.94 -1.09
CA ASP A 103 -2.15 -15.83 -0.77
C ASP A 103 -2.35 -15.36 0.67
N ARG A 104 -1.24 -15.22 1.41
CA ARG A 104 -1.25 -14.75 2.81
C ARG A 104 -2.02 -13.44 3.03
N LEU A 105 -2.09 -12.60 2.00
CA LEU A 105 -2.72 -11.27 2.06
C LEU A 105 -4.17 -11.25 1.57
N TYR A 106 -4.71 -12.40 1.15
CA TYR A 106 -6.07 -12.49 0.67
C TYR A 106 -7.07 -12.42 1.84
N GLY A 107 -8.00 -11.47 1.78
CA GLY A 107 -9.04 -11.33 2.79
C GLY A 107 -8.58 -10.82 4.17
N VAL A 108 -7.36 -10.27 4.29
CA VAL A 108 -6.79 -9.81 5.57
C VAL A 108 -7.57 -8.66 6.19
N SER A 109 -8.17 -7.78 5.40
CA SER A 109 -8.97 -6.66 5.90
C SER A 109 -10.47 -6.90 5.72
N ARG A 110 -11.29 -6.20 6.54
CA ARG A 110 -12.74 -6.20 6.38
C ARG A 110 -13.16 -5.72 4.98
N TYR A 111 -12.46 -4.73 4.44
CA TYR A 111 -12.74 -4.20 3.10
C TYR A 111 -12.44 -5.22 2.01
N GLN A 112 -11.32 -5.92 2.08
CA GLN A 112 -11.00 -7.00 1.14
C GLN A 112 -12.05 -8.12 1.20
N ARG A 113 -12.44 -8.58 2.40
CA ARG A 113 -13.48 -9.61 2.54
C ARG A 113 -14.81 -9.19 1.92
N LYS A 114 -15.21 -7.92 2.09
CA LYS A 114 -16.41 -7.36 1.45
C LYS A 114 -16.26 -7.31 -0.08
N ALA A 115 -15.12 -6.88 -0.59
CA ALA A 115 -14.84 -6.83 -2.02
C ALA A 115 -14.89 -8.23 -2.65
N ILE A 116 -14.24 -9.21 -2.03
CA ILE A 116 -14.24 -10.62 -2.46
C ILE A 116 -15.67 -11.19 -2.48
N LYS A 117 -16.46 -10.94 -1.42
CA LYS A 117 -17.87 -11.37 -1.37
C LYS A 117 -18.70 -10.78 -2.53
N ASN A 118 -18.33 -9.59 -3.00
CA ASN A 118 -18.95 -8.92 -4.14
C ASN A 118 -18.30 -9.29 -5.50
N GLY A 119 -17.51 -10.37 -5.57
CA GLY A 119 -16.89 -10.86 -6.80
C GLY A 119 -15.72 -10.00 -7.32
N LYS A 120 -15.23 -9.05 -6.51
CA LYS A 120 -14.09 -8.22 -6.92
C LYS A 120 -12.77 -8.95 -6.73
N LYS A 121 -11.82 -8.63 -7.62
CA LYS A 121 -10.43 -9.05 -7.49
C LYS A 121 -9.69 -8.15 -6.51
N ILE A 122 -8.66 -8.70 -5.86
CA ILE A 122 -7.72 -7.93 -5.04
C ILE A 122 -6.39 -7.90 -5.77
N TYR A 123 -5.95 -6.73 -6.14
CA TYR A 123 -4.68 -6.48 -6.82
C TYR A 123 -3.60 -6.19 -5.79
N GLN A 124 -2.38 -6.67 -6.05
CA GLN A 124 -1.20 -6.38 -5.24
C GLN A 124 -0.06 -5.89 -6.13
N LEU A 125 0.59 -4.82 -5.72
CA LEU A 125 1.87 -4.36 -6.21
C LEU A 125 2.88 -4.52 -5.06
N THR A 126 3.99 -5.20 -5.33
CA THR A 126 5.13 -5.36 -4.41
C THR A 126 6.30 -4.49 -4.89
N PHE A 127 7.00 -3.83 -3.99
CA PHE A 127 8.12 -2.92 -4.29
C PHE A 127 9.20 -2.98 -3.21
#